data_d5aa74c78e7b66a8b2ffafe4523130f9
#
_entry.id   d5aa74c78e7b66a8b2ffafe4523130f9
#
_cell.length_a   1.000
_cell.length_b   1.000
_cell.length_c   1.000
_cell.angle_alpha   90.00
_cell.angle_beta   90.00
_cell.angle_gamma   90.00
#
_symmetry.space_group_name_H-M   'P 1'
#
loop_
_entity.id
_entity.type
_entity.pdbx_description
1 polymer ?
#
loop_
_entity_poly.entity_id
_entity_poly.type
_entity_poly.pdbx_seq_one_letter_code
_entity_poly.pdbx_strand_id
1 'polypeptide(L)'
;MADFTREEIEEKLEEYRELIAAREEEDEFVDEPDEGGVEDEDTPDEESAEEKAEGEEENPDKEENEEPEEETLENIFDEKDLSGLDLSGLNFHGINLRKTNLKNTNLSGCTLAESNLDQANLDQANLSDADLENISCLEGVMTNANMESVNLQGARLLGTDFSKSNLEGANFRKSKSMETKLVNCNLNETDFSNSDFSRANLQDARITNSDLSRARFNSADFERTNLTDSRLSMGVFFEANFKSANLNRALIKGAKLAGGNFTDAHLPRADITGADLTDAKFHNADLSRSKLNGAILRRTDLKDSDLSEADLNIADLTGANLVGTKLAGANLDRIKLNQAKLNGAQLSGARMTKAKLTEVDLTHADLSGANLTGAELNAAILEGADLSRANLTEAILTDANLKNAFLVGANIQKADLQGVNLEGADMAGVKLKNANLQNANLKQVDLRRADLEHADFSKANLSSANFTGAKMSDGLFIDADLTGSNMDSADITDAQFKGAIGFKA
;
A
#
# COMPACT_ATOMS: atom_id res chain seq x y z
N MET A 1 -17.54 -34.08 31.98
CA MET A 1 -17.72 -35.27 31.10
C MET A 1 -18.68 -34.78 30.01
N ALA A 2 -18.49 -35.25 28.78
CA ALA A 2 -19.45 -34.89 27.73
C ALA A 2 -20.87 -35.27 28.13
N ASP A 3 -21.84 -34.46 27.73
CA ASP A 3 -23.26 -34.65 28.06
C ASP A 3 -23.89 -35.78 27.25
N PHE A 4 -23.25 -36.14 26.13
CA PHE A 4 -23.71 -37.17 25.19
C PHE A 4 -22.55 -38.10 24.78
N THR A 5 -22.91 -39.31 24.38
CA THR A 5 -22.03 -40.22 23.62
C THR A 5 -22.15 -39.95 22.12
N ARG A 6 -21.22 -40.48 21.31
CA ARG A 6 -21.32 -40.35 19.83
C ARG A 6 -22.62 -41.02 19.31
N GLU A 7 -22.99 -42.17 19.82
CA GLU A 7 -24.18 -42.90 19.39
C GLU A 7 -25.46 -42.13 19.67
N GLU A 8 -25.58 -41.47 20.84
CA GLU A 8 -26.71 -40.61 21.19
C GLU A 8 -26.79 -39.38 20.29
N ILE A 9 -25.62 -38.78 19.87
CA ILE A 9 -25.58 -37.67 18.94
C ILE A 9 -26.03 -38.12 17.55
N GLU A 10 -25.58 -39.28 17.05
CA GLU A 10 -25.99 -39.83 15.76
C GLU A 10 -27.51 -40.05 15.70
N GLU A 11 -28.12 -40.59 16.76
CA GLU A 11 -29.56 -40.82 16.87
C GLU A 11 -30.32 -39.44 16.82
N LYS A 12 -29.87 -38.45 17.59
CA LYS A 12 -30.52 -37.14 17.62
C LYS A 12 -30.39 -36.36 16.28
N LEU A 13 -29.30 -36.52 15.57
CA LEU A 13 -29.10 -35.96 14.24
C LEU A 13 -30.02 -36.62 13.20
N GLU A 14 -30.32 -37.91 13.34
CA GLU A 14 -31.27 -38.63 12.48
C GLU A 14 -32.72 -38.10 12.74
N GLU A 15 -33.14 -38.03 14.02
CA GLU A 15 -34.45 -37.49 14.42
C GLU A 15 -34.66 -36.04 13.91
N TYR A 16 -33.61 -35.21 13.99
CA TYR A 16 -33.67 -33.82 13.48
C TYR A 16 -33.91 -33.79 11.97
N ARG A 17 -33.20 -34.63 11.20
CA ARG A 17 -33.36 -34.70 9.73
C ARG A 17 -34.75 -35.17 9.33
N GLU A 18 -35.31 -36.15 10.04
CA GLU A 18 -36.66 -36.61 9.78
C GLU A 18 -37.67 -35.50 10.03
N LEU A 19 -37.49 -34.69 11.09
CA LEU A 19 -38.34 -33.55 11.39
C LEU A 19 -38.27 -32.47 10.30
N ILE A 20 -37.07 -32.12 9.81
CA ILE A 20 -36.92 -31.14 8.74
C ILE A 20 -37.58 -31.64 7.45
N ALA A 21 -37.32 -32.88 7.05
CA ALA A 21 -37.94 -33.48 5.86
C ALA A 21 -39.50 -33.45 5.93
N ALA A 22 -40.06 -33.75 7.10
CA ALA A 22 -41.50 -33.70 7.31
C ALA A 22 -42.09 -32.26 7.17
N ARG A 23 -41.37 -31.23 7.64
CA ARG A 23 -41.73 -29.82 7.48
C ARG A 23 -41.68 -29.35 6.02
N GLU A 24 -40.64 -29.74 5.28
CA GLU A 24 -40.51 -29.43 3.85
C GLU A 24 -41.66 -30.06 3.04
N GLU A 25 -42.07 -31.28 3.36
CA GLU A 25 -43.23 -31.93 2.74
C GLU A 25 -44.58 -31.22 3.07
N GLU A 26 -44.72 -30.63 4.28
CA GLU A 26 -45.90 -29.86 4.67
C GLU A 26 -45.97 -28.51 3.92
N ASP A 27 -44.85 -27.82 3.73
CA ASP A 27 -44.77 -26.54 3.02
C ASP A 27 -45.00 -26.69 1.50
N GLU A 28 -44.58 -27.81 0.87
CA GLU A 28 -44.91 -28.09 -0.54
C GLU A 28 -46.41 -28.27 -0.80
N PHE A 29 -47.25 -28.61 0.21
CA PHE A 29 -48.70 -28.80 0.08
C PHE A 29 -49.50 -27.51 0.20
N VAL A 30 -48.89 -26.36 0.55
CA VAL A 30 -49.61 -25.08 0.81
C VAL A 30 -49.60 -24.14 -0.40
N ASP A 31 -48.82 -24.38 -1.44
CA ASP A 31 -48.74 -23.55 -2.64
C ASP A 31 -49.52 -24.10 -3.85
N GLU A 32 -50.87 -24.19 -3.77
CA GLU A 32 -51.71 -24.05 -4.97
C GLU A 32 -52.27 -22.62 -5.02
N PRO A 33 -51.92 -21.80 -6.00
CA PRO A 33 -52.49 -20.47 -6.13
C PRO A 33 -53.95 -20.56 -6.66
N ASP A 34 -54.87 -20.03 -5.88
CA ASP A 34 -56.24 -19.71 -6.34
C ASP A 34 -56.17 -18.70 -7.49
N GLU A 35 -56.46 -19.16 -8.72
CA GLU A 35 -56.60 -18.31 -9.89
C GLU A 35 -57.88 -17.46 -9.83
N GLY A 36 -57.76 -16.23 -9.39
CA GLY A 36 -58.84 -15.25 -9.43
C GLY A 36 -58.33 -13.83 -9.71
N GLY A 37 -58.37 -13.48 -11.00
CA GLY A 37 -57.89 -12.22 -11.51
C GLY A 37 -58.57 -10.96 -10.98
N VAL A 38 -57.94 -9.81 -11.20
CA VAL A 38 -58.44 -8.65 -12.00
C VAL A 38 -57.39 -7.52 -11.91
N GLU A 39 -57.18 -6.91 -13.06
CA GLU A 39 -56.38 -5.76 -13.42
C GLU A 39 -56.68 -4.48 -12.59
N ASP A 40 -55.74 -3.60 -12.31
CA ASP A 40 -55.53 -2.33 -12.99
C ASP A 40 -54.65 -1.36 -12.17
N GLU A 41 -53.68 -0.84 -12.88
CA GLU A 41 -53.12 0.52 -12.98
C GLU A 41 -52.83 1.40 -11.74
N ASP A 42 -51.66 2.01 -11.87
CA ASP A 42 -51.20 3.37 -11.58
C ASP A 42 -50.21 3.61 -10.43
N THR A 43 -49.03 3.96 -10.85
CA THR A 43 -48.06 4.84 -10.17
C THR A 43 -48.63 6.30 -10.19
N PRO A 44 -48.09 7.34 -9.53
CA PRO A 44 -46.77 7.47 -8.81
C PRO A 44 -46.83 8.34 -7.52
N ASP A 45 -45.65 8.66 -7.05
CA ASP A 45 -45.16 9.91 -6.39
C ASP A 45 -44.84 9.90 -4.88
N GLU A 46 -43.62 10.38 -4.72
CA GLU A 46 -42.90 10.95 -3.61
C GLU A 46 -43.74 11.68 -2.53
N GLU A 47 -43.30 11.63 -1.30
CA GLU A 47 -42.81 12.73 -0.45
C GLU A 47 -42.93 12.43 1.05
N SER A 48 -41.82 12.65 1.69
CA SER A 48 -41.61 13.17 3.05
C SER A 48 -42.73 13.12 4.10
N ALA A 49 -42.39 12.67 5.30
CA ALA A 49 -42.71 13.42 6.52
C ALA A 49 -42.02 12.93 7.77
N GLU A 50 -41.58 13.89 8.49
CA GLU A 50 -40.90 13.93 9.78
C GLU A 50 -41.68 13.38 10.95
N GLU A 51 -40.92 12.94 11.96
CA GLU A 51 -41.14 13.05 13.41
C GLU A 51 -42.57 12.96 13.99
N LYS A 52 -42.71 12.02 14.92
CA LYS A 52 -43.19 12.37 16.29
C LYS A 52 -42.80 11.28 17.27
N ALA A 53 -41.98 11.66 18.25
CA ALA A 53 -41.81 10.95 19.51
C ALA A 53 -43.04 11.15 20.37
N GLU A 54 -43.61 10.05 20.87
CA GLU A 54 -44.44 10.07 22.09
C GLU A 54 -43.95 8.95 23.01
N GLY A 55 -43.62 9.33 24.24
CA GLY A 55 -43.12 8.45 25.26
C GLY A 55 -44.22 7.56 25.84
N GLU A 56 -43.86 6.32 26.10
CA GLU A 56 -44.61 5.46 26.98
C GLU A 56 -43.80 5.17 28.24
N GLU A 57 -44.43 5.39 29.38
CA GLU A 57 -43.88 5.23 30.74
C GLU A 57 -43.59 3.75 31.01
N GLU A 58 -42.38 3.45 31.40
CA GLU A 58 -41.97 2.14 31.93
C GLU A 58 -42.74 1.85 33.25
N ASN A 59 -43.45 0.76 33.27
CA ASN A 59 -44.04 0.18 34.47
C ASN A 59 -43.07 -0.88 35.04
N PRO A 60 -42.43 -0.67 36.18
CA PRO A 60 -41.41 -1.57 36.74
C PRO A 60 -42.02 -2.60 37.69
N ASP A 61 -42.80 -3.53 37.27
CA ASP A 61 -43.16 -4.73 38.02
C ASP A 61 -43.84 -5.77 37.11
N LYS A 62 -43.05 -6.45 36.29
CA LYS A 62 -43.37 -7.80 35.83
C LYS A 62 -42.14 -8.66 36.02
N GLU A 63 -42.19 -9.46 37.09
CA GLU A 63 -41.37 -10.67 37.16
C GLU A 63 -41.83 -11.53 35.96
N GLU A 64 -41.01 -11.53 34.86
CA GLU A 64 -41.11 -12.52 33.81
C GLU A 64 -40.71 -13.85 34.45
N ASN A 65 -41.67 -14.69 34.75
CA ASN A 65 -41.43 -16.11 34.90
C ASN A 65 -40.95 -16.61 33.54
N GLU A 66 -39.65 -16.74 33.38
CA GLU A 66 -39.07 -17.54 32.29
C GLU A 66 -39.58 -18.98 32.51
N GLU A 67 -40.60 -19.39 31.82
CA GLU A 67 -40.91 -20.80 31.65
C GLU A 67 -39.67 -21.44 31.01
N PRO A 68 -39.18 -22.62 31.50
CA PRO A 68 -38.07 -23.27 30.86
C PRO A 68 -38.43 -23.49 29.38
N GLU A 69 -37.61 -22.91 28.47
CA GLU A 69 -37.77 -23.17 27.04
C GLU A 69 -37.81 -24.69 26.85
N GLU A 70 -38.89 -25.22 26.31
CA GLU A 70 -39.00 -26.64 25.97
C GLU A 70 -37.82 -26.95 25.04
N GLU A 71 -36.99 -27.96 25.40
CA GLU A 71 -35.91 -28.45 24.55
C GLU A 71 -36.53 -28.91 23.23
N THR A 72 -36.53 -28.01 22.24
CA THR A 72 -36.88 -28.37 20.88
C THR A 72 -35.69 -29.10 20.23
N LEU A 73 -35.94 -30.01 19.30
CA LEU A 73 -34.84 -30.70 18.57
C LEU A 73 -33.88 -29.71 17.91
N GLU A 74 -34.33 -28.47 17.65
CA GLU A 74 -33.47 -27.40 17.09
C GLU A 74 -32.38 -26.91 18.07
N ASN A 75 -32.61 -26.97 19.40
CA ASN A 75 -31.72 -26.45 20.42
C ASN A 75 -31.04 -27.55 21.27
N ILE A 76 -31.10 -28.77 20.82
CA ILE A 76 -30.72 -29.96 21.59
C ILE A 76 -29.24 -29.95 22.03
N PHE A 77 -28.36 -29.25 21.30
CA PHE A 77 -26.93 -29.15 21.59
C PHE A 77 -26.53 -27.75 22.11
N ASP A 78 -27.47 -26.79 22.20
CA ASP A 78 -27.20 -25.47 22.74
C ASP A 78 -26.69 -25.56 24.18
N GLU A 79 -25.58 -24.86 24.49
CA GLU A 79 -24.92 -24.83 25.80
C GLU A 79 -24.46 -26.21 26.34
N LYS A 80 -24.48 -27.29 25.59
CA LYS A 80 -24.06 -28.63 26.02
C LYS A 80 -22.55 -28.85 25.96
N ASP A 81 -22.08 -29.84 26.73
CA ASP A 81 -20.67 -30.28 26.74
C ASP A 81 -20.49 -31.49 25.82
N LEU A 82 -19.84 -31.32 24.70
CA LEU A 82 -19.45 -32.36 23.73
C LEU A 82 -17.94 -32.52 23.66
N SER A 83 -17.21 -32.07 24.71
CA SER A 83 -15.74 -32.01 24.69
C SER A 83 -15.10 -33.38 24.63
N GLY A 84 -14.02 -33.51 23.85
CA GLY A 84 -13.19 -34.72 23.73
C GLY A 84 -13.81 -35.86 22.98
N LEU A 85 -14.99 -35.69 22.38
CA LEU A 85 -15.64 -36.75 21.58
C LEU A 85 -15.00 -36.88 20.20
N ASP A 86 -15.10 -38.05 19.62
CA ASP A 86 -14.84 -38.30 18.20
C ASP A 86 -16.17 -38.23 17.43
N LEU A 87 -16.39 -37.08 16.74
CA LEU A 87 -17.58 -36.82 15.95
C LEU A 87 -17.24 -36.75 14.45
N SER A 88 -16.07 -37.27 14.06
CA SER A 88 -15.58 -37.19 12.69
C SER A 88 -16.58 -37.72 11.66
N GLY A 89 -16.72 -37.02 10.54
CA GLY A 89 -17.56 -37.36 9.42
C GLY A 89 -19.09 -37.23 9.65
N LEU A 90 -19.53 -36.74 10.83
CA LEU A 90 -20.95 -36.51 11.08
C LEU A 90 -21.48 -35.26 10.33
N ASN A 91 -22.77 -35.26 10.08
CA ASN A 91 -23.44 -34.18 9.42
C ASN A 91 -24.24 -33.34 10.43
N PHE A 92 -23.78 -32.12 10.71
CA PHE A 92 -24.39 -31.11 11.58
C PHE A 92 -24.98 -29.94 10.76
N HIS A 93 -25.33 -30.14 9.49
CA HIS A 93 -25.87 -29.09 8.65
C HIS A 93 -27.09 -28.43 9.30
N GLY A 94 -27.09 -27.10 9.42
CA GLY A 94 -28.18 -26.30 9.99
C GLY A 94 -28.39 -26.43 11.50
N ILE A 95 -27.56 -27.20 12.22
CA ILE A 95 -27.73 -27.46 13.66
C ILE A 95 -27.33 -26.25 14.50
N ASN A 96 -28.07 -26.00 15.58
CA ASN A 96 -27.72 -25.03 16.60
C ASN A 96 -26.72 -25.64 17.62
N LEU A 97 -25.49 -25.14 17.60
CA LEU A 97 -24.37 -25.47 18.49
C LEU A 97 -23.89 -24.24 19.27
N ARG A 98 -24.79 -23.27 19.50
CA ARG A 98 -24.50 -22.01 20.20
C ARG A 98 -23.98 -22.31 21.60
N LYS A 99 -22.87 -21.66 22.02
CA LYS A 99 -22.21 -21.83 23.32
C LYS A 99 -21.81 -23.27 23.68
N THR A 100 -21.90 -24.21 22.75
CA THR A 100 -21.52 -25.61 22.94
C THR A 100 -20.03 -25.72 23.26
N ASN A 101 -19.66 -26.55 24.25
CA ASN A 101 -18.27 -26.88 24.53
C ASN A 101 -17.80 -28.04 23.62
N LEU A 102 -17.04 -27.72 22.59
CA LEU A 102 -16.43 -28.65 21.62
C LEU A 102 -14.91 -28.74 21.78
N LYS A 103 -14.41 -28.43 22.98
CA LYS A 103 -12.98 -28.45 23.25
C LYS A 103 -12.38 -29.86 23.06
N ASN A 104 -11.23 -29.94 22.35
CA ASN A 104 -10.54 -31.19 22.02
C ASN A 104 -11.39 -32.21 21.22
N THR A 105 -12.51 -31.81 20.62
CA THR A 105 -13.39 -32.70 19.85
C THR A 105 -12.80 -32.92 18.46
N ASN A 106 -12.93 -34.15 17.96
CA ASN A 106 -12.60 -34.48 16.58
C ASN A 106 -13.81 -34.31 15.68
N LEU A 107 -13.81 -33.24 14.86
CA LEU A 107 -14.83 -32.87 13.88
C LEU A 107 -14.30 -32.96 12.45
N SER A 108 -13.23 -33.74 12.22
CA SER A 108 -12.62 -33.86 10.90
C SER A 108 -13.60 -34.40 9.86
N GLY A 109 -13.66 -33.77 8.68
CA GLY A 109 -14.55 -34.14 7.60
C GLY A 109 -16.05 -34.02 7.93
N CYS A 110 -16.43 -33.31 9.02
CA CYS A 110 -17.84 -33.03 9.31
C CYS A 110 -18.45 -32.02 8.32
N THR A 111 -19.76 -32.14 8.08
CA THR A 111 -20.53 -31.08 7.47
C THR A 111 -21.20 -30.25 8.56
N LEU A 112 -20.78 -29.00 8.71
CA LEU A 112 -21.32 -28.01 9.65
C LEU A 112 -21.95 -26.82 8.92
N ALA A 113 -22.14 -26.95 7.60
CA ALA A 113 -22.67 -25.85 6.79
C ALA A 113 -23.99 -25.30 7.38
N GLU A 114 -24.15 -23.97 7.35
CA GLU A 114 -25.31 -23.24 7.87
C GLU A 114 -25.58 -23.39 9.38
N SER A 115 -24.73 -24.10 10.11
CA SER A 115 -24.89 -24.28 11.57
C SER A 115 -24.60 -22.97 12.33
N ASN A 116 -25.17 -22.88 13.54
CA ASN A 116 -24.90 -21.80 14.50
C ASN A 116 -23.90 -22.25 15.56
N LEU A 117 -22.69 -21.67 15.53
CA LEU A 117 -21.59 -21.90 16.47
C LEU A 117 -21.27 -20.63 17.30
N ASP A 118 -22.23 -19.72 17.43
CA ASP A 118 -22.02 -18.47 18.17
C ASP A 118 -21.58 -18.77 19.61
N GLN A 119 -20.48 -18.14 20.04
CA GLN A 119 -19.87 -18.32 21.35
C GLN A 119 -19.46 -19.78 21.68
N ALA A 120 -19.45 -20.68 20.71
CA ALA A 120 -18.98 -22.06 20.93
C ALA A 120 -17.49 -22.11 21.22
N ASN A 121 -17.07 -23.09 22.03
CA ASN A 121 -15.67 -23.31 22.39
C ASN A 121 -15.12 -24.53 21.68
N LEU A 122 -14.29 -24.31 20.64
CA LEU A 122 -13.59 -25.30 19.84
C LEU A 122 -12.07 -25.29 20.11
N ASP A 123 -11.62 -24.80 21.30
CA ASP A 123 -10.19 -24.80 21.62
C ASP A 123 -9.59 -26.22 21.47
N GLN A 124 -8.52 -26.35 20.69
CA GLN A 124 -7.82 -27.58 20.38
C GLN A 124 -8.66 -28.63 19.62
N ALA A 125 -9.78 -28.25 19.00
CA ALA A 125 -10.56 -29.15 18.16
C ALA A 125 -9.84 -29.48 16.85
N ASN A 126 -10.15 -30.63 16.27
CA ASN A 126 -9.73 -31.03 14.93
C ASN A 126 -10.90 -30.86 13.95
N LEU A 127 -10.81 -29.89 13.06
CA LEU A 127 -11.79 -29.57 12.01
C LEU A 127 -11.17 -29.74 10.60
N SER A 128 -10.09 -30.52 10.47
CA SER A 128 -9.47 -30.73 9.15
C SER A 128 -10.49 -31.27 8.14
N ASP A 129 -10.46 -30.70 6.93
CA ASP A 129 -11.37 -31.05 5.82
C ASP A 129 -12.86 -30.87 6.14
N ALA A 130 -13.22 -30.17 7.22
CA ALA A 130 -14.62 -29.92 7.57
C ALA A 130 -15.26 -28.84 6.68
N ASP A 131 -16.54 -29.00 6.39
CA ASP A 131 -17.34 -28.00 5.67
C ASP A 131 -18.12 -27.12 6.64
N LEU A 132 -17.69 -25.84 6.76
CA LEU A 132 -18.28 -24.80 7.58
C LEU A 132 -18.85 -23.67 6.70
N GLU A 133 -19.33 -23.99 5.50
CA GLU A 133 -19.90 -22.99 4.60
C GLU A 133 -21.09 -22.26 5.26
N ASN A 134 -21.12 -20.92 5.16
CA ASN A 134 -22.19 -20.07 5.68
C ASN A 134 -22.49 -20.20 7.20
N ILE A 135 -21.61 -20.78 8.00
CA ILE A 135 -21.81 -20.84 9.48
C ILE A 135 -21.95 -19.43 10.09
N SER A 136 -22.60 -19.37 11.24
CA SER A 136 -22.45 -18.29 12.20
C SER A 136 -21.56 -18.76 13.35
N CYS A 137 -20.49 -18.01 13.65
CA CYS A 137 -19.61 -18.24 14.79
C CYS A 137 -19.14 -16.91 15.37
N LEU A 138 -20.10 -16.13 15.87
CA LEU A 138 -19.84 -14.84 16.48
C LEU A 138 -19.19 -15.05 17.85
N GLU A 139 -18.06 -14.39 18.12
CA GLU A 139 -17.32 -14.49 19.37
C GLU A 139 -16.91 -15.93 19.76
N GLY A 140 -16.90 -16.87 18.83
CA GLY A 140 -16.48 -18.25 19.05
C GLY A 140 -14.98 -18.36 19.31
N VAL A 141 -14.57 -19.45 20.00
CA VAL A 141 -13.18 -19.74 20.34
C VAL A 141 -12.70 -20.97 19.59
N MET A 142 -11.82 -20.78 18.61
CA MET A 142 -11.22 -21.83 17.77
C MET A 142 -9.68 -21.82 17.92
N THR A 143 -9.21 -21.54 19.14
CA THR A 143 -7.77 -21.42 19.40
C THR A 143 -7.06 -22.77 19.38
N ASN A 144 -5.81 -22.80 18.89
CA ASN A 144 -4.99 -24.00 18.79
C ASN A 144 -5.65 -25.15 18.00
N ALA A 145 -6.68 -24.88 17.21
CA ALA A 145 -7.41 -25.88 16.43
C ALA A 145 -6.66 -26.31 15.17
N ASN A 146 -6.85 -27.55 14.74
CA ASN A 146 -6.45 -27.98 13.41
C ASN A 146 -7.63 -27.77 12.44
N MET A 147 -7.47 -26.82 11.51
CA MET A 147 -8.48 -26.42 10.54
C MET A 147 -7.90 -26.47 9.11
N GLU A 148 -6.96 -27.38 8.87
CA GLU A 148 -6.36 -27.58 7.54
C GLU A 148 -7.45 -27.88 6.51
N SER A 149 -7.42 -27.19 5.37
CA SER A 149 -8.36 -27.33 4.26
C SER A 149 -9.84 -27.09 4.61
N VAL A 150 -10.13 -26.39 5.71
CA VAL A 150 -11.52 -26.11 6.13
C VAL A 150 -12.22 -25.16 5.14
N ASN A 151 -13.49 -25.43 4.85
CA ASN A 151 -14.34 -24.52 4.06
C ASN A 151 -15.12 -23.57 4.99
N LEU A 152 -14.75 -22.28 5.01
CA LEU A 152 -15.41 -21.19 5.74
C LEU A 152 -16.03 -20.16 4.78
N GLN A 153 -16.34 -20.56 3.53
CA GLN A 153 -16.93 -19.67 2.54
C GLN A 153 -18.25 -19.07 3.06
N GLY A 154 -18.41 -17.76 2.94
CA GLY A 154 -19.63 -17.07 3.35
C GLY A 154 -19.85 -16.98 4.86
N ALA A 155 -19.00 -17.59 5.69
CA ALA A 155 -19.14 -17.63 7.14
C ALA A 155 -19.20 -16.24 7.79
N ARG A 156 -19.92 -16.14 8.92
CA ARG A 156 -20.04 -14.95 9.77
C ARG A 156 -19.19 -15.18 11.04
N LEU A 157 -18.04 -14.48 11.13
CA LEU A 157 -16.99 -14.78 12.11
C LEU A 157 -16.61 -13.54 12.95
N LEU A 158 -17.56 -12.60 13.19
CA LEU A 158 -17.27 -11.40 13.94
C LEU A 158 -16.69 -11.74 15.32
N GLY A 159 -15.49 -11.23 15.61
CA GLY A 159 -14.84 -11.41 16.90
C GLY A 159 -14.33 -12.83 17.21
N THR A 160 -14.45 -13.78 16.28
CA THR A 160 -13.96 -15.15 16.46
C THR A 160 -12.46 -15.18 16.70
N ASP A 161 -12.00 -16.01 17.64
CA ASP A 161 -10.59 -16.18 17.99
C ASP A 161 -10.03 -17.50 17.42
N PHE A 162 -9.19 -17.38 16.37
CA PHE A 162 -8.46 -18.50 15.74
C PHE A 162 -7.00 -18.58 16.19
N SER A 163 -6.59 -17.81 17.19
CA SER A 163 -5.17 -17.67 17.54
C SER A 163 -4.46 -19.01 17.67
N LYS A 164 -3.28 -19.12 17.04
CA LYS A 164 -2.39 -20.29 17.01
C LYS A 164 -2.94 -21.52 16.27
N SER A 165 -4.02 -21.37 15.51
CA SER A 165 -4.59 -22.51 14.76
C SER A 165 -3.87 -22.74 13.43
N ASN A 166 -3.96 -23.98 12.95
CA ASN A 166 -3.56 -24.34 11.60
C ASN A 166 -4.75 -24.20 10.65
N LEU A 167 -4.68 -23.21 9.77
CA LEU A 167 -5.68 -22.85 8.75
C LEU A 167 -5.09 -22.98 7.34
N GLU A 168 -4.04 -23.81 7.16
CA GLU A 168 -3.41 -24.03 5.86
C GLU A 168 -4.44 -24.53 4.85
N GLY A 169 -4.49 -23.90 3.67
CA GLY A 169 -5.44 -24.22 2.61
C GLY A 169 -6.90 -23.86 2.90
N ALA A 170 -7.20 -23.15 3.99
CA ALA A 170 -8.58 -22.78 4.34
C ALA A 170 -9.22 -21.84 3.31
N ASN A 171 -10.54 -21.96 3.13
CA ASN A 171 -11.33 -21.14 2.24
C ASN A 171 -12.21 -20.15 3.02
N PHE A 172 -11.81 -18.84 3.08
CA PHE A 172 -12.58 -17.76 3.69
C PHE A 172 -13.30 -16.87 2.65
N ARG A 173 -13.47 -17.33 1.42
CA ARG A 173 -14.10 -16.51 0.37
C ARG A 173 -15.44 -15.95 0.82
N LYS A 174 -15.67 -14.64 0.58
CA LYS A 174 -16.92 -13.94 0.90
C LYS A 174 -17.31 -13.97 2.39
N SER A 175 -16.45 -14.42 3.30
CA SER A 175 -16.74 -14.41 4.73
C SER A 175 -16.83 -13.00 5.30
N LYS A 176 -17.57 -12.82 6.39
CA LYS A 176 -17.68 -11.60 7.20
C LYS A 176 -16.97 -11.82 8.52
N SER A 177 -15.68 -11.49 8.57
CA SER A 177 -14.73 -11.87 9.60
C SER A 177 -14.11 -10.64 10.30
N MET A 178 -14.92 -9.60 10.49
CA MET A 178 -14.44 -8.38 11.16
C MET A 178 -13.98 -8.69 12.60
N GLU A 179 -12.95 -7.99 13.06
CA GLU A 179 -12.40 -8.11 14.43
C GLU A 179 -11.90 -9.51 14.83
N THR A 180 -11.77 -10.43 13.86
CA THR A 180 -11.21 -11.77 14.14
C THR A 180 -9.79 -11.71 14.64
N LYS A 181 -9.41 -12.67 15.48
CA LYS A 181 -8.04 -12.86 15.95
C LYS A 181 -7.41 -14.05 15.25
N LEU A 182 -6.35 -13.78 14.50
CA LEU A 182 -5.58 -14.75 13.71
C LEU A 182 -4.10 -14.73 14.12
N VAL A 183 -3.84 -14.37 15.37
CA VAL A 183 -2.48 -14.20 15.91
C VAL A 183 -1.71 -15.52 15.91
N ASN A 184 -0.50 -15.53 15.33
CA ASN A 184 0.35 -16.70 15.21
C ASN A 184 -0.28 -17.90 14.44
N CYS A 185 -1.28 -17.66 13.58
CA CYS A 185 -1.88 -18.70 12.76
C CYS A 185 -0.98 -19.13 11.59
N ASN A 186 -1.08 -20.38 11.19
CA ASN A 186 -0.65 -20.86 9.89
C ASN A 186 -1.81 -20.69 8.89
N LEU A 187 -1.66 -19.75 7.98
CA LEU A 187 -2.64 -19.37 6.96
C LEU A 187 -2.01 -19.48 5.55
N ASN A 188 -1.03 -20.36 5.38
CA ASN A 188 -0.43 -20.59 4.08
C ASN A 188 -1.48 -21.14 3.09
N GLU A 189 -1.40 -20.71 1.83
CA GLU A 189 -2.28 -21.16 0.75
C GLU A 189 -3.77 -20.92 0.99
N THR A 190 -4.12 -19.99 1.91
CA THR A 190 -5.50 -19.64 2.27
C THR A 190 -6.13 -18.70 1.23
N ASP A 191 -7.42 -18.87 0.95
CA ASP A 191 -8.22 -17.98 0.10
C ASP A 191 -9.10 -17.04 0.93
N PHE A 192 -8.70 -15.77 1.02
CA PHE A 192 -9.46 -14.68 1.65
C PHE A 192 -10.22 -13.82 0.63
N SER A 193 -10.26 -14.21 -0.64
CA SER A 193 -10.76 -13.32 -1.69
C SER A 193 -12.22 -12.89 -1.47
N ASN A 194 -12.47 -11.59 -1.70
CA ASN A 194 -13.77 -10.96 -1.54
C ASN A 194 -14.36 -11.00 -0.10
N SER A 195 -13.56 -11.27 0.93
CA SER A 195 -13.96 -11.30 2.33
C SER A 195 -13.82 -9.94 3.02
N ASP A 196 -14.38 -9.80 4.22
CA ASP A 196 -14.20 -8.62 5.08
C ASP A 196 -13.54 -9.01 6.42
N PHE A 197 -12.27 -8.65 6.58
CA PHE A 197 -11.45 -8.81 7.77
C PHE A 197 -11.07 -7.45 8.38
N SER A 198 -11.91 -6.44 8.22
CA SER A 198 -11.65 -5.13 8.80
C SER A 198 -11.43 -5.25 10.32
N ARG A 199 -10.40 -4.57 10.82
CA ARG A 199 -9.96 -4.60 12.22
C ARG A 199 -9.50 -5.97 12.75
N ALA A 200 -9.24 -6.94 11.88
CA ALA A 200 -8.70 -8.23 12.28
C ALA A 200 -7.25 -8.11 12.77
N ASN A 201 -6.87 -8.97 13.72
CA ASN A 201 -5.50 -9.07 14.21
C ASN A 201 -4.80 -10.31 13.63
N LEU A 202 -3.82 -10.07 12.74
CA LEU A 202 -3.04 -11.11 12.07
C LEU A 202 -1.56 -11.09 12.49
N GLN A 203 -1.24 -10.49 13.65
CA GLN A 203 0.14 -10.38 14.13
C GLN A 203 0.84 -11.74 14.14
N ASP A 204 2.10 -11.75 13.66
CA ASP A 204 2.94 -12.94 13.63
C ASP A 204 2.37 -14.13 12.80
N ALA A 205 1.29 -13.94 12.03
CA ALA A 205 0.71 -14.97 11.20
C ALA A 205 1.59 -15.29 9.96
N ARG A 206 1.45 -16.49 9.43
CA ARG A 206 2.08 -16.93 8.18
C ARG A 206 1.00 -17.04 7.10
N ILE A 207 1.10 -16.18 6.08
CA ILE A 207 0.08 -16.04 5.01
C ILE A 207 0.79 -16.15 3.64
N THR A 208 1.68 -17.14 3.50
CA THR A 208 2.44 -17.29 2.24
C THR A 208 1.60 -17.94 1.16
N ASN A 209 1.80 -17.51 -0.10
CA ASN A 209 1.09 -18.04 -1.28
C ASN A 209 -0.45 -17.91 -1.22
N SER A 210 -0.98 -17.00 -0.38
CA SER A 210 -2.42 -16.86 -0.12
C SER A 210 -3.06 -15.79 -1.02
N ASP A 211 -4.37 -15.87 -1.19
CA ASP A 211 -5.13 -14.92 -2.00
C ASP A 211 -5.99 -13.98 -1.14
N LEU A 212 -5.56 -12.73 -0.99
CA LEU A 212 -6.28 -11.64 -0.33
C LEU A 212 -6.89 -10.66 -1.35
N SER A 213 -7.03 -11.08 -2.62
CA SER A 213 -7.50 -10.20 -3.70
C SER A 213 -8.92 -9.73 -3.44
N ARG A 214 -9.15 -8.40 -3.61
CA ARG A 214 -10.46 -7.75 -3.40
C ARG A 214 -11.03 -7.90 -1.98
N ALA A 215 -10.26 -8.43 -1.03
CA ALA A 215 -10.65 -8.48 0.37
C ALA A 215 -10.53 -7.10 1.03
N ARG A 216 -11.23 -6.91 2.14
CA ARG A 216 -11.22 -5.71 2.97
C ARG A 216 -10.50 -6.02 4.28
N PHE A 217 -9.45 -5.25 4.56
CA PHE A 217 -8.63 -5.36 5.76
C PHE A 217 -8.38 -3.96 6.36
N ASN A 218 -9.41 -3.10 6.36
CA ASN A 218 -9.28 -1.75 6.89
C ASN A 218 -8.88 -1.79 8.37
N SER A 219 -7.86 -1.04 8.74
CA SER A 219 -7.31 -0.97 10.12
C SER A 219 -6.93 -2.34 10.70
N ALA A 220 -6.69 -3.35 9.85
CA ALA A 220 -6.21 -4.65 10.29
C ALA A 220 -4.73 -4.61 10.68
N ASP A 221 -4.34 -5.46 11.60
CA ASP A 221 -2.98 -5.54 12.11
C ASP A 221 -2.21 -6.73 11.52
N PHE A 222 -1.28 -6.43 10.61
CA PHE A 222 -0.34 -7.37 9.99
C PHE A 222 1.08 -7.23 10.54
N GLU A 223 1.26 -6.71 11.76
CA GLU A 223 2.61 -6.54 12.31
C GLU A 223 3.36 -7.87 12.34
N ARG A 224 4.58 -7.91 11.78
CA ARG A 224 5.44 -9.09 11.67
C ARG A 224 4.85 -10.28 10.90
N THR A 225 3.77 -10.07 10.15
CA THR A 225 3.15 -11.11 9.31
C THR A 225 4.04 -11.48 8.12
N ASN A 226 4.08 -12.75 7.76
CA ASN A 226 4.74 -13.20 6.53
C ASN A 226 3.75 -13.37 5.39
N LEU A 227 3.76 -12.44 4.44
CA LEU A 227 2.92 -12.37 3.23
C LEU A 227 3.70 -12.68 1.94
N THR A 228 4.83 -13.39 2.05
CA THR A 228 5.66 -13.73 0.89
C THR A 228 4.84 -14.43 -0.19
N ASP A 229 5.00 -14.00 -1.46
CA ASP A 229 4.33 -14.53 -2.66
C ASP A 229 2.79 -14.44 -2.64
N SER A 230 2.18 -13.69 -1.71
CA SER A 230 0.72 -13.57 -1.60
C SER A 230 0.13 -12.52 -2.54
N ARG A 231 -1.16 -12.62 -2.83
CA ARG A 231 -1.93 -11.74 -3.70
C ARG A 231 -2.80 -10.80 -2.86
N LEU A 232 -2.54 -9.49 -2.95
CA LEU A 232 -3.33 -8.43 -2.30
C LEU A 232 -3.99 -7.52 -3.34
N SER A 233 -3.99 -7.93 -4.61
CA SER A 233 -4.42 -7.07 -5.72
C SER A 233 -5.86 -6.60 -5.59
N MET A 234 -6.11 -5.30 -5.84
CA MET A 234 -7.43 -4.67 -5.73
C MET A 234 -8.07 -4.75 -4.33
N GLY A 235 -7.33 -5.20 -3.31
CA GLY A 235 -7.77 -5.24 -1.92
C GLY A 235 -7.82 -3.86 -1.29
N VAL A 236 -8.52 -3.73 -0.17
CA VAL A 236 -8.72 -2.48 0.57
C VAL A 236 -8.12 -2.60 1.96
N PHE A 237 -7.04 -1.86 2.23
CA PHE A 237 -6.21 -1.93 3.42
C PHE A 237 -6.00 -0.53 4.03
N PHE A 238 -7.01 0.31 4.05
CA PHE A 238 -6.90 1.66 4.62
C PHE A 238 -6.42 1.58 6.08
N GLU A 239 -5.38 2.37 6.40
CA GLU A 239 -4.79 2.45 7.75
C GLU A 239 -4.33 1.10 8.33
N ALA A 240 -4.14 0.07 7.50
CA ALA A 240 -3.64 -1.22 7.98
C ALA A 240 -2.18 -1.12 8.45
N ASN A 241 -1.84 -1.89 9.48
CA ASN A 241 -0.51 -1.94 10.07
C ASN A 241 0.31 -3.10 9.50
N PHE A 242 1.27 -2.81 8.62
CA PHE A 242 2.23 -3.76 8.06
C PHE A 242 3.64 -3.59 8.65
N LYS A 243 3.74 -3.03 9.86
CA LYS A 243 5.04 -2.80 10.48
C LYS A 243 5.83 -4.10 10.58
N SER A 244 7.09 -4.07 10.11
CA SER A 244 7.98 -5.23 10.08
C SER A 244 7.42 -6.48 9.36
N ALA A 245 6.37 -6.32 8.54
CA ALA A 245 5.81 -7.42 7.75
C ALA A 245 6.73 -7.78 6.57
N ASN A 246 6.72 -9.04 6.17
CA ASN A 246 7.43 -9.53 4.99
C ASN A 246 6.47 -9.71 3.81
N LEU A 247 6.56 -8.82 2.82
CA LEU A 247 5.78 -8.83 1.58
C LEU A 247 6.67 -9.12 0.35
N ASN A 248 7.78 -9.85 0.52
CA ASN A 248 8.68 -10.19 -0.58
C ASN A 248 7.89 -10.85 -1.73
N ARG A 249 8.02 -10.31 -2.94
CA ARG A 249 7.34 -10.74 -4.16
C ARG A 249 5.79 -10.72 -4.09
N ALA A 250 5.20 -10.07 -3.11
CA ALA A 250 3.75 -9.94 -3.02
C ALA A 250 3.17 -9.18 -4.22
N LEU A 251 1.97 -9.55 -4.67
CA LEU A 251 1.24 -8.90 -5.76
C LEU A 251 0.20 -7.94 -5.17
N ILE A 252 0.48 -6.63 -5.24
CA ILE A 252 -0.29 -5.57 -4.57
C ILE A 252 -0.93 -4.61 -5.59
N LYS A 253 -1.13 -5.06 -6.83
CA LYS A 253 -1.60 -4.22 -7.95
C LYS A 253 -2.93 -3.56 -7.65
N GLY A 254 -3.00 -2.23 -7.80
CA GLY A 254 -4.22 -1.47 -7.66
C GLY A 254 -4.86 -1.53 -6.28
N ALA A 255 -4.14 -1.99 -5.25
CA ALA A 255 -4.64 -2.03 -3.88
C ALA A 255 -4.78 -0.62 -3.29
N LYS A 256 -5.72 -0.45 -2.35
CA LYS A 256 -5.95 0.78 -1.60
C LYS A 256 -5.29 0.67 -0.23
N LEU A 257 -4.17 1.37 -0.03
CA LEU A 257 -3.28 1.25 1.12
C LEU A 257 -3.04 2.61 1.80
N ALA A 258 -3.91 3.60 1.53
CA ALA A 258 -3.74 4.95 2.06
C ALA A 258 -3.70 4.94 3.60
N GLY A 259 -2.76 5.71 4.17
CA GLY A 259 -2.52 5.76 5.62
C GLY A 259 -1.87 4.52 6.22
N GLY A 260 -1.55 3.49 5.43
CA GLY A 260 -0.93 2.25 5.92
C GLY A 260 0.45 2.47 6.54
N ASN A 261 0.78 1.67 7.55
CA ASN A 261 2.07 1.70 8.24
C ASN A 261 2.96 0.54 7.78
N PHE A 262 3.96 0.83 6.96
CA PHE A 262 4.97 -0.11 6.46
C PHE A 262 6.36 0.15 7.07
N THR A 263 6.41 0.77 8.26
CA THR A 263 7.70 1.00 8.94
C THR A 263 8.44 -0.32 9.13
N ASP A 264 9.73 -0.36 8.78
CA ASP A 264 10.59 -1.56 8.84
C ASP A 264 10.09 -2.76 8.00
N ALA A 265 9.09 -2.57 7.12
CA ALA A 265 8.56 -3.66 6.30
C ALA A 265 9.50 -4.05 5.16
N HIS A 266 9.41 -5.30 4.73
CA HIS A 266 10.26 -5.89 3.71
C HIS A 266 9.44 -6.26 2.47
N LEU A 267 9.54 -5.45 1.39
CA LEU A 267 8.77 -5.57 0.15
C LEU A 267 9.66 -5.73 -1.11
N PRO A 268 10.84 -6.36 -1.05
CA PRO A 268 11.69 -6.44 -2.23
C PRO A 268 10.98 -7.21 -3.34
N ARG A 269 11.08 -6.70 -4.58
CA ARG A 269 10.45 -7.29 -5.77
C ARG A 269 8.92 -7.36 -5.70
N ALA A 270 8.26 -6.72 -4.76
CA ALA A 270 6.80 -6.63 -4.72
C ALA A 270 6.27 -5.88 -5.96
N ASP A 271 5.11 -6.28 -6.46
CA ASP A 271 4.43 -5.61 -7.56
C ASP A 271 3.30 -4.71 -7.01
N ILE A 272 3.60 -3.43 -6.86
CA ILE A 272 2.74 -2.40 -6.27
C ILE A 272 2.18 -1.47 -7.37
N THR A 273 2.19 -1.93 -8.61
CA THR A 273 1.75 -1.16 -9.79
C THR A 273 0.35 -0.57 -9.58
N GLY A 274 0.21 0.73 -9.73
CA GLY A 274 -1.06 1.45 -9.67
C GLY A 274 -1.74 1.46 -8.29
N ALA A 275 -1.07 1.05 -7.22
CA ALA A 275 -1.63 1.10 -5.87
C ALA A 275 -1.73 2.54 -5.34
N ASP A 276 -2.71 2.79 -4.46
CA ASP A 276 -2.83 4.04 -3.72
C ASP A 276 -2.21 3.91 -2.32
N LEU A 277 -1.10 4.61 -2.12
CA LEU A 277 -0.30 4.63 -0.90
C LEU A 277 -0.27 6.05 -0.28
N THR A 278 -1.24 6.89 -0.62
CA THR A 278 -1.32 8.26 -0.11
C THR A 278 -1.20 8.28 1.42
N ASP A 279 -0.35 9.18 1.96
CA ASP A 279 -0.08 9.32 3.41
C ASP A 279 0.47 8.06 4.12
N ALA A 280 0.88 7.03 3.39
CA ALA A 280 1.47 5.81 3.99
C ALA A 280 2.87 6.07 4.56
N LYS A 281 3.30 5.24 5.52
CA LYS A 281 4.58 5.34 6.21
C LYS A 281 5.48 4.16 5.83
N PHE A 282 6.64 4.43 5.22
CA PHE A 282 7.63 3.44 4.81
C PHE A 282 9.01 3.72 5.45
N HIS A 283 9.03 4.36 6.63
CA HIS A 283 10.28 4.64 7.29
C HIS A 283 11.12 3.35 7.42
N ASN A 284 12.39 3.40 6.93
CA ASN A 284 13.33 2.29 6.96
C ASN A 284 12.84 0.99 6.25
N ALA A 285 11.87 1.08 5.34
CA ALA A 285 11.36 -0.08 4.61
C ALA A 285 12.29 -0.47 3.42
N ASP A 286 12.31 -1.76 3.08
CA ASP A 286 13.00 -2.28 1.89
C ASP A 286 12.00 -2.50 0.75
N LEU A 287 12.03 -1.62 -0.26
CA LEU A 287 11.27 -1.71 -1.51
C LEU A 287 12.21 -1.96 -2.70
N SER A 288 13.41 -2.49 -2.46
CA SER A 288 14.39 -2.68 -3.53
C SER A 288 13.86 -3.57 -4.64
N ARG A 289 14.09 -3.16 -5.91
CA ARG A 289 13.63 -3.88 -7.10
C ARG A 289 12.12 -4.05 -7.22
N SER A 290 11.33 -3.34 -6.42
CA SER A 290 9.87 -3.38 -6.49
C SER A 290 9.36 -2.64 -7.74
N LYS A 291 8.11 -2.96 -8.15
CA LYS A 291 7.42 -2.28 -9.24
C LYS A 291 6.37 -1.34 -8.67
N LEU A 292 6.56 -0.04 -8.86
CA LEU A 292 5.71 1.04 -8.39
C LEU A 292 5.16 1.89 -9.56
N ASN A 293 5.15 1.33 -10.78
CA ASN A 293 4.71 2.06 -11.96
C ASN A 293 3.30 2.63 -11.75
N GLY A 294 3.16 3.95 -11.92
CA GLY A 294 1.89 4.64 -11.78
C GLY A 294 1.26 4.58 -10.38
N ALA A 295 1.99 4.15 -9.35
CA ALA A 295 1.51 4.18 -7.99
C ALA A 295 1.33 5.62 -7.48
N ILE A 296 0.39 5.84 -6.57
CA ILE A 296 0.11 7.12 -5.92
C ILE A 296 0.74 7.09 -4.53
N LEU A 297 1.82 7.87 -4.34
CA LEU A 297 2.59 7.96 -3.10
C LEU A 297 2.61 9.41 -2.58
N ARG A 298 1.51 10.15 -2.73
CA ARG A 298 1.44 11.55 -2.30
C ARG A 298 1.61 11.65 -0.79
N ARG A 299 2.47 12.57 -0.33
CA ARG A 299 2.77 12.83 1.10
C ARG A 299 3.22 11.59 1.88
N THR A 300 3.68 10.57 1.19
CA THR A 300 4.21 9.34 1.79
C THR A 300 5.50 9.63 2.53
N ASP A 301 5.73 9.01 3.68
CA ASP A 301 7.00 9.06 4.39
C ASP A 301 7.89 7.85 4.01
N LEU A 302 8.87 8.09 3.13
CA LEU A 302 9.84 7.12 2.63
C LEU A 302 11.23 7.34 3.24
N LYS A 303 11.31 8.10 4.34
CA LYS A 303 12.58 8.44 4.97
C LYS A 303 13.42 7.18 5.27
N ASP A 304 14.70 7.22 4.90
CA ASP A 304 15.69 6.17 5.11
C ASP A 304 15.35 4.80 4.49
N SER A 305 14.34 4.74 3.58
CA SER A 305 13.94 3.51 2.90
C SER A 305 14.89 3.14 1.74
N ASP A 306 14.85 1.88 1.31
CA ASP A 306 15.61 1.36 0.16
C ASP A 306 14.70 1.12 -1.03
N LEU A 307 14.80 1.95 -2.08
CA LEU A 307 14.15 1.81 -3.39
C LEU A 307 15.19 1.57 -4.51
N SER A 308 16.37 1.04 -4.17
CA SER A 308 17.40 0.76 -5.16
C SER A 308 16.87 -0.17 -6.26
N GLU A 309 17.15 0.19 -7.52
CA GLU A 309 16.69 -0.54 -8.72
C GLU A 309 15.14 -0.68 -8.83
N ALA A 310 14.35 0.05 -8.02
CA ALA A 310 12.89 0.04 -8.12
C ALA A 310 12.39 0.75 -9.39
N ASP A 311 11.22 0.34 -9.90
CA ASP A 311 10.58 0.95 -11.06
C ASP A 311 9.40 1.85 -10.62
N LEU A 312 9.65 3.17 -10.57
CA LEU A 312 8.69 4.21 -10.21
C LEU A 312 8.22 5.04 -11.43
N ASN A 313 8.34 4.48 -12.65
CA ASN A 313 7.92 5.20 -13.84
C ASN A 313 6.50 5.75 -13.69
N ILE A 314 6.29 7.04 -14.01
CA ILE A 314 5.01 7.77 -13.88
C ILE A 314 4.37 7.77 -12.49
N ALA A 315 5.05 7.34 -11.44
CA ALA A 315 4.52 7.41 -10.07
C ALA A 315 4.33 8.86 -9.61
N ASP A 316 3.40 9.09 -8.68
CA ASP A 316 3.11 10.40 -8.09
C ASP A 316 3.56 10.46 -6.63
N LEU A 317 4.70 11.10 -6.39
CA LEU A 317 5.31 11.32 -5.07
C LEU A 317 5.24 12.81 -4.66
N THR A 318 4.26 13.55 -5.14
CA THR A 318 4.10 14.96 -4.80
C THR A 318 4.04 15.15 -3.28
N GLY A 319 4.93 16.00 -2.75
CA GLY A 319 5.03 16.30 -1.32
C GLY A 319 5.55 15.15 -0.44
N ALA A 320 6.09 14.08 -1.02
CA ALA A 320 6.63 12.95 -0.26
C ALA A 320 7.94 13.30 0.48
N ASN A 321 8.20 12.61 1.58
CA ASN A 321 9.44 12.70 2.35
C ASN A 321 10.37 11.52 1.98
N LEU A 322 11.43 11.81 1.21
CA LEU A 322 12.45 10.86 0.76
C LEU A 322 13.85 11.20 1.35
N VAL A 323 13.90 11.83 2.51
CA VAL A 323 15.17 12.18 3.16
C VAL A 323 16.00 10.92 3.41
N GLY A 324 17.24 10.88 2.93
CA GLY A 324 18.15 9.74 3.11
C GLY A 324 17.79 8.48 2.34
N THR A 325 16.75 8.51 1.50
CA THR A 325 16.26 7.35 0.72
C THR A 325 17.31 6.88 -0.29
N LYS A 326 17.48 5.56 -0.43
CA LYS A 326 18.32 4.95 -1.47
C LYS A 326 17.48 4.72 -2.73
N LEU A 327 17.93 5.33 -3.84
CA LEU A 327 17.28 5.28 -5.15
C LEU A 327 18.29 4.97 -6.27
N ALA A 328 19.46 4.40 -5.91
CA ALA A 328 20.50 4.11 -6.87
C ALA A 328 19.99 3.19 -8.00
N GLY A 329 20.18 3.57 -9.25
CA GLY A 329 19.73 2.82 -10.42
C GLY A 329 18.21 2.70 -10.59
N ALA A 330 17.40 3.39 -9.78
CA ALA A 330 15.95 3.37 -9.89
C ALA A 330 15.45 3.99 -11.21
N ASN A 331 14.33 3.51 -11.71
CA ASN A 331 13.62 4.09 -12.84
C ASN A 331 12.58 5.11 -12.36
N LEU A 332 12.89 6.39 -12.49
CA LEU A 332 12.08 7.54 -12.10
C LEU A 332 11.62 8.34 -13.33
N ASP A 333 11.55 7.72 -14.51
CA ASP A 333 11.12 8.41 -15.73
C ASP A 333 9.71 8.98 -15.57
N ARG A 334 9.51 10.25 -15.89
CA ARG A 334 8.24 10.98 -15.79
C ARG A 334 7.60 10.98 -14.40
N ILE A 335 8.35 10.70 -13.35
CA ILE A 335 7.87 10.74 -11.97
C ILE A 335 7.43 12.17 -11.61
N LYS A 336 6.47 12.28 -10.69
CA LYS A 336 6.09 13.56 -10.07
C LYS A 336 6.66 13.63 -8.66
N LEU A 337 7.60 14.53 -8.44
CA LEU A 337 8.28 14.79 -7.17
C LEU A 337 8.15 16.27 -6.74
N ASN A 338 7.17 16.99 -7.29
CA ASN A 338 6.99 18.39 -6.94
C ASN A 338 6.88 18.57 -5.42
N GLN A 339 7.62 19.52 -4.84
CA GLN A 339 7.63 19.82 -3.40
C GLN A 339 8.05 18.63 -2.49
N ALA A 340 8.65 17.59 -3.05
CA ALA A 340 9.17 16.47 -2.28
C ALA A 340 10.50 16.85 -1.58
N LYS A 341 10.82 16.16 -0.49
CA LYS A 341 12.06 16.31 0.27
C LYS A 341 12.98 15.15 -0.02
N LEU A 342 14.11 15.39 -0.69
CA LEU A 342 15.11 14.39 -1.06
C LEU A 342 16.51 14.75 -0.49
N ASN A 343 16.55 15.48 0.63
CA ASN A 343 17.82 15.87 1.26
C ASN A 343 18.68 14.63 1.56
N GLY A 344 19.89 14.58 1.04
CA GLY A 344 20.80 13.46 1.22
C GLY A 344 20.37 12.15 0.57
N ALA A 345 19.38 12.17 -0.32
CA ALA A 345 18.96 10.97 -1.06
C ALA A 345 20.05 10.47 -2.02
N GLN A 346 20.14 9.15 -2.20
CA GLN A 346 21.12 8.49 -3.06
C GLN A 346 20.48 8.12 -4.39
N LEU A 347 20.68 8.96 -5.42
CA LEU A 347 20.08 8.86 -6.76
C LEU A 347 21.11 8.51 -7.85
N SER A 348 22.29 7.99 -7.45
CA SER A 348 23.36 7.72 -8.41
C SER A 348 22.90 6.77 -9.53
N GLY A 349 23.13 7.17 -10.78
CA GLY A 349 22.72 6.42 -11.95
C GLY A 349 21.21 6.28 -12.16
N ALA A 350 20.38 6.97 -11.39
CA ALA A 350 18.91 6.92 -11.54
C ALA A 350 18.46 7.48 -12.89
N ARG A 351 17.39 6.94 -13.44
CA ARG A 351 16.74 7.45 -14.66
C ARG A 351 15.60 8.38 -14.27
N MET A 352 15.67 9.64 -14.66
CA MET A 352 14.72 10.70 -14.29
C MET A 352 14.28 11.52 -15.51
N THR A 353 14.22 10.87 -16.68
CA THR A 353 13.87 11.55 -17.94
C THR A 353 12.48 12.16 -17.86
N LYS A 354 12.37 13.47 -18.12
CA LYS A 354 11.13 14.25 -18.04
C LYS A 354 10.46 14.16 -16.66
N ALA A 355 11.23 13.96 -15.60
CA ALA A 355 10.73 14.01 -14.22
C ALA A 355 10.26 15.42 -13.87
N LYS A 356 9.20 15.54 -13.07
CA LYS A 356 8.68 16.81 -12.52
C LYS A 356 9.23 17.03 -11.12
N LEU A 357 10.16 17.99 -11.00
CA LEU A 357 10.96 18.25 -9.81
C LEU A 357 10.84 19.72 -9.37
N THR A 358 9.70 20.38 -9.70
CA THR A 358 9.49 21.79 -9.33
C THR A 358 9.46 21.95 -7.82
N GLU A 359 10.23 22.92 -7.28
CA GLU A 359 10.34 23.20 -5.84
C GLU A 359 10.79 21.99 -4.98
N VAL A 360 11.47 21.01 -5.58
CA VAL A 360 12.02 19.85 -4.87
C VAL A 360 13.24 20.28 -4.05
N ASP A 361 13.40 19.68 -2.86
CA ASP A 361 14.62 19.85 -2.06
C ASP A 361 15.55 18.65 -2.21
N LEU A 362 16.65 18.83 -2.97
CA LEU A 362 17.71 17.87 -3.26
C LEU A 362 19.04 18.29 -2.57
N THR A 363 18.96 19.07 -1.49
CA THR A 363 20.15 19.53 -0.77
C THR A 363 21.04 18.31 -0.40
N HIS A 364 22.32 18.37 -0.77
CA HIS A 364 23.32 17.30 -0.55
C HIS A 364 22.93 15.91 -1.12
N ALA A 365 22.00 15.83 -2.07
CA ALA A 365 21.66 14.56 -2.74
C ALA A 365 22.78 14.10 -3.69
N ASP A 366 22.98 12.79 -3.82
CA ASP A 366 23.87 12.19 -4.82
C ASP A 366 23.08 11.86 -6.10
N LEU A 367 23.24 12.67 -7.12
CA LEU A 367 22.70 12.50 -8.48
C LEU A 367 23.79 12.12 -9.49
N SER A 368 24.94 11.62 -9.02
CA SER A 368 26.08 11.33 -9.87
C SER A 368 25.71 10.33 -10.96
N GLY A 369 25.99 10.68 -12.22
CA GLY A 369 25.65 9.86 -13.39
C GLY A 369 24.15 9.70 -13.66
N ALA A 370 23.25 10.39 -12.94
CA ALA A 370 21.81 10.32 -13.18
C ALA A 370 21.41 10.90 -14.55
N ASN A 371 20.32 10.39 -15.12
CA ASN A 371 19.78 10.90 -16.38
C ASN A 371 18.53 11.76 -16.13
N LEU A 372 18.72 13.08 -16.18
CA LEU A 372 17.70 14.11 -15.99
C LEU A 372 17.28 14.80 -17.32
N THR A 373 17.44 14.11 -18.45
CA THR A 373 17.10 14.66 -19.77
C THR A 373 15.67 15.20 -19.79
N GLY A 374 15.48 16.48 -20.09
CA GLY A 374 14.20 17.15 -20.15
C GLY A 374 13.44 17.23 -18.83
N ALA A 375 14.10 17.05 -17.69
CA ALA A 375 13.49 17.19 -16.37
C ALA A 375 13.14 18.64 -16.06
N GLU A 376 12.05 18.87 -15.31
CA GLU A 376 11.55 20.17 -14.86
C GLU A 376 12.01 20.41 -13.41
N LEU A 377 13.07 21.23 -13.22
CA LEU A 377 13.71 21.54 -11.93
C LEU A 377 13.53 23.02 -11.53
N ASN A 378 12.46 23.66 -12.00
CA ASN A 378 12.19 25.06 -11.70
C ASN A 378 12.15 25.31 -10.17
N ALA A 379 12.87 26.33 -9.70
CA ALA A 379 12.98 26.67 -8.28
C ALA A 379 13.41 25.50 -7.36
N ALA A 380 14.05 24.45 -7.89
CA ALA A 380 14.56 23.35 -7.12
C ALA A 380 15.77 23.77 -6.26
N ILE A 381 15.94 23.15 -5.09
CA ILE A 381 17.07 23.39 -4.19
C ILE A 381 18.04 22.20 -4.33
N LEU A 382 19.23 22.47 -4.90
CA LEU A 382 20.31 21.50 -5.15
C LEU A 382 21.61 21.94 -4.48
N GLU A 383 21.53 22.73 -3.39
CA GLU A 383 22.71 23.21 -2.70
C GLU A 383 23.60 22.03 -2.23
N GLY A 384 24.88 22.05 -2.64
CA GLY A 384 25.84 21.01 -2.32
C GLY A 384 25.53 19.63 -2.90
N ALA A 385 24.59 19.49 -3.83
CA ALA A 385 24.27 18.24 -4.49
C ALA A 385 25.39 17.77 -5.42
N ASP A 386 25.60 16.46 -5.57
CA ASP A 386 26.54 15.87 -6.55
C ASP A 386 25.80 15.49 -7.84
N LEU A 387 26.01 16.27 -8.90
CA LEU A 387 25.53 16.04 -10.27
C LEU A 387 26.69 15.66 -11.20
N SER A 388 27.83 15.20 -10.67
CA SER A 388 28.99 14.82 -11.47
C SER A 388 28.60 13.79 -12.53
N ARG A 389 28.95 14.07 -13.79
CA ARG A 389 28.61 13.24 -14.97
C ARG A 389 27.11 13.03 -15.21
N ALA A 390 26.23 13.72 -14.53
CA ALA A 390 24.78 13.67 -14.78
C ALA A 390 24.45 14.21 -16.18
N ASN A 391 23.36 13.72 -16.77
CA ASN A 391 22.83 14.20 -18.04
C ASN A 391 21.58 15.06 -17.79
N LEU A 392 21.72 16.38 -17.94
CA LEU A 392 20.64 17.39 -17.83
C LEU A 392 20.32 18.01 -19.19
N THR A 393 20.57 17.29 -20.30
CA THR A 393 20.25 17.81 -21.65
C THR A 393 18.80 18.24 -21.72
N GLU A 394 18.54 19.47 -22.19
CA GLU A 394 17.20 20.04 -22.34
C GLU A 394 16.41 20.15 -21.00
N ALA A 395 17.06 20.05 -19.85
CA ALA A 395 16.42 20.25 -18.55
C ALA A 395 16.07 21.73 -18.32
N ILE A 396 15.05 22.00 -17.51
CA ILE A 396 14.61 23.33 -17.13
C ILE A 396 14.97 23.57 -15.66
N LEU A 397 15.93 24.46 -15.40
CA LEU A 397 16.45 24.80 -14.07
C LEU A 397 16.24 26.27 -13.72
N THR A 398 15.21 26.92 -14.31
CA THR A 398 14.95 28.34 -14.06
C THR A 398 14.80 28.60 -12.56
N ASP A 399 15.53 29.61 -12.05
CA ASP A 399 15.57 30.05 -10.65
C ASP A 399 16.00 28.95 -9.64
N ALA A 400 16.58 27.84 -10.09
CA ALA A 400 17.07 26.79 -9.20
C ALA A 400 18.29 27.23 -8.39
N ASN A 401 18.47 26.71 -7.17
CA ASN A 401 19.65 26.95 -6.32
C ASN A 401 20.61 25.77 -6.37
N LEU A 402 21.75 25.93 -7.10
CA LEU A 402 22.84 24.95 -7.21
C LEU A 402 24.12 25.48 -6.53
N LYS A 403 23.98 26.34 -5.52
CA LYS A 403 25.13 26.86 -4.79
C LYS A 403 26.01 25.73 -4.26
N ASN A 404 27.34 25.84 -4.48
CA ASN A 404 28.34 24.83 -4.09
C ASN A 404 28.08 23.40 -4.61
N ALA A 405 27.24 23.22 -5.64
CA ALA A 405 26.98 21.91 -6.24
C ALA A 405 28.20 21.40 -7.05
N PHE A 406 28.32 20.09 -7.18
CA PHE A 406 29.35 19.43 -7.99
C PHE A 406 28.75 18.99 -9.32
N LEU A 407 29.22 19.57 -10.45
CA LEU A 407 28.75 19.29 -11.82
C LEU A 407 29.91 18.86 -12.74
N VAL A 408 30.98 18.30 -12.17
CA VAL A 408 32.17 17.91 -12.94
C VAL A 408 31.81 16.96 -14.07
N GLY A 409 32.05 17.37 -15.33
CA GLY A 409 31.77 16.60 -16.52
C GLY A 409 30.27 16.37 -16.82
N ALA A 410 29.37 17.06 -16.14
CA ALA A 410 27.94 16.98 -16.42
C ALA A 410 27.62 17.45 -17.85
N ASN A 411 26.56 16.92 -18.44
CA ASN A 411 26.03 17.33 -19.74
C ASN A 411 24.75 18.17 -19.52
N ILE A 412 24.85 19.48 -19.74
CA ILE A 412 23.75 20.45 -19.54
C ILE A 412 23.43 21.17 -20.87
N GLN A 413 23.69 20.51 -21.98
CA GLN A 413 23.46 21.11 -23.30
C GLN A 413 21.98 21.44 -23.52
N LYS A 414 21.71 22.61 -24.12
CA LYS A 414 20.37 23.10 -24.43
C LYS A 414 19.46 23.28 -23.22
N ALA A 415 19.97 23.21 -22.00
CA ALA A 415 19.18 23.43 -20.78
C ALA A 415 18.85 24.91 -20.60
N ASP A 416 17.72 25.16 -19.94
CA ASP A 416 17.34 26.50 -19.50
C ASP A 416 17.71 26.71 -18.03
N LEU A 417 18.76 27.54 -17.81
CA LEU A 417 19.31 27.90 -16.51
C LEU A 417 19.10 29.39 -16.20
N GLN A 418 18.05 30.02 -16.77
CA GLN A 418 17.79 31.43 -16.52
C GLN A 418 17.61 31.67 -15.01
N GLY A 419 18.30 32.67 -14.47
CA GLY A 419 18.22 33.09 -13.07
C GLY A 419 18.81 32.07 -12.06
N VAL A 420 19.43 30.98 -12.52
CA VAL A 420 20.01 29.95 -11.65
C VAL A 420 21.10 30.50 -10.74
N ASN A 421 21.16 30.02 -9.49
CA ASN A 421 22.26 30.29 -8.57
C ASN A 421 23.29 29.15 -8.58
N LEU A 422 24.45 29.39 -9.19
CA LEU A 422 25.60 28.46 -9.28
C LEU A 422 26.82 29.00 -8.51
N GLU A 423 26.62 29.91 -7.54
CA GLU A 423 27.74 30.49 -6.77
C GLU A 423 28.62 29.37 -6.16
N GLY A 424 29.93 29.41 -6.44
CA GLY A 424 30.89 28.47 -5.92
C GLY A 424 30.78 27.02 -6.44
N ALA A 425 29.94 26.74 -7.44
CA ALA A 425 29.82 25.40 -8.00
C ALA A 425 31.07 24.94 -8.73
N ASP A 426 31.39 23.63 -8.64
CA ASP A 426 32.43 22.97 -9.45
C ASP A 426 31.85 22.43 -10.75
N MET A 427 32.10 23.12 -11.85
CA MET A 427 31.62 22.81 -13.20
C MET A 427 32.78 22.46 -14.15
N ALA A 428 33.92 21.97 -13.63
CA ALA A 428 35.04 21.63 -14.47
C ALA A 428 34.68 20.59 -15.55
N GLY A 429 34.97 20.90 -16.82
CA GLY A 429 34.66 20.06 -17.96
C GLY A 429 33.20 19.87 -18.26
N VAL A 430 32.32 20.70 -17.71
CA VAL A 430 30.86 20.68 -18.01
C VAL A 430 30.60 20.96 -19.49
N LYS A 431 29.53 20.39 -20.04
CA LYS A 431 29.04 20.66 -21.41
C LYS A 431 27.80 21.53 -21.32
N LEU A 432 27.89 22.79 -21.74
CA LEU A 432 26.82 23.81 -21.72
C LEU A 432 26.46 24.33 -23.13
N LYS A 433 26.84 23.62 -24.18
CA LYS A 433 26.56 24.08 -25.54
C LYS A 433 25.09 24.40 -25.73
N ASN A 434 24.79 25.59 -26.25
CA ASN A 434 23.44 26.14 -26.46
C ASN A 434 22.59 26.29 -25.17
N ALA A 435 23.18 26.32 -23.98
CA ALA A 435 22.45 26.51 -22.74
C ALA A 435 22.10 28.00 -22.54
N ASN A 436 20.98 28.30 -21.89
CA ASN A 436 20.56 29.64 -21.49
C ASN A 436 20.89 29.89 -20.03
N LEU A 437 21.86 30.79 -19.75
CA LEU A 437 22.27 31.19 -18.41
C LEU A 437 22.02 32.71 -18.17
N GLN A 438 21.04 33.27 -18.86
CA GLN A 438 20.70 34.67 -18.69
C GLN A 438 20.35 35.00 -17.24
N ASN A 439 20.88 36.12 -16.71
CA ASN A 439 20.68 36.56 -15.32
C ASN A 439 21.17 35.58 -14.23
N ALA A 440 21.93 34.54 -14.56
CA ALA A 440 22.42 33.56 -13.62
C ALA A 440 23.51 34.15 -12.69
N ASN A 441 23.56 33.65 -11.45
CA ASN A 441 24.66 33.89 -10.50
C ASN A 441 25.71 32.78 -10.57
N LEU A 442 26.84 33.04 -11.23
CA LEU A 442 27.99 32.14 -11.39
C LEU A 442 29.26 32.68 -10.69
N LYS A 443 29.07 33.47 -9.64
CA LYS A 443 30.20 34.01 -8.88
C LYS A 443 31.07 32.89 -8.36
N GLN A 444 32.39 33.00 -8.57
CA GLN A 444 33.40 32.04 -8.10
C GLN A 444 33.24 30.61 -8.65
N VAL A 445 32.51 30.43 -9.76
CA VAL A 445 32.31 29.12 -10.39
C VAL A 445 33.61 28.61 -11.04
N ASP A 446 33.86 27.33 -10.98
CA ASP A 446 34.93 26.65 -11.72
C ASP A 446 34.44 26.12 -13.07
N LEU A 447 34.78 26.78 -14.17
CA LEU A 447 34.44 26.41 -15.56
C LEU A 447 35.68 25.95 -16.35
N ARG A 448 36.72 25.48 -15.67
CA ARG A 448 37.94 25.02 -16.36
C ARG A 448 37.60 23.90 -17.37
N ARG A 449 38.10 24.06 -18.61
CA ARG A 449 37.92 23.13 -19.71
C ARG A 449 36.44 22.85 -20.06
N ALA A 450 35.51 23.71 -19.66
CA ALA A 450 34.09 23.62 -20.00
C ALA A 450 33.87 23.86 -21.50
N ASP A 451 32.82 23.23 -22.05
CA ASP A 451 32.33 23.48 -23.41
C ASP A 451 31.10 24.41 -23.34
N LEU A 452 31.30 25.70 -23.63
CA LEU A 452 30.33 26.79 -23.53
C LEU A 452 29.96 27.34 -24.91
N GLU A 453 30.24 26.58 -26.00
CA GLU A 453 29.92 27.02 -27.36
C GLU A 453 28.44 27.42 -27.48
N HIS A 454 28.17 28.62 -28.05
CA HIS A 454 26.82 29.18 -28.23
C HIS A 454 25.99 29.35 -26.94
N ALA A 455 26.58 29.25 -25.75
CA ALA A 455 25.86 29.48 -24.49
C ALA A 455 25.57 30.99 -24.28
N ASP A 456 24.42 31.30 -23.68
CA ASP A 456 24.00 32.67 -23.40
C ASP A 456 24.17 33.01 -21.89
N PHE A 457 25.19 33.83 -21.59
CA PHE A 457 25.49 34.37 -20.26
C PHE A 457 25.09 35.86 -20.12
N SER A 458 24.20 36.34 -20.95
CA SER A 458 23.80 37.76 -20.93
C SER A 458 23.30 38.13 -19.54
N LYS A 459 23.84 39.23 -18.99
CA LYS A 459 23.55 39.75 -17.63
C LYS A 459 23.89 38.78 -16.48
N ALA A 460 24.67 37.74 -16.72
CA ALA A 460 25.11 36.83 -15.67
C ALA A 460 26.20 37.47 -14.81
N ASN A 461 26.23 37.11 -13.52
CA ASN A 461 27.35 37.44 -12.62
C ASN A 461 28.38 36.30 -12.68
N LEU A 462 29.51 36.55 -13.36
CA LEU A 462 30.65 35.66 -13.54
C LEU A 462 31.88 36.16 -12.79
N SER A 463 31.66 37.04 -11.77
CA SER A 463 32.79 37.60 -11.02
C SER A 463 33.60 36.54 -10.34
N SER A 464 34.93 36.60 -10.50
CA SER A 464 35.91 35.61 -10.01
C SER A 464 35.72 34.19 -10.58
N ALA A 465 35.02 33.99 -11.70
CA ALA A 465 34.89 32.70 -12.37
C ALA A 465 36.20 32.26 -13.03
N ASN A 466 36.43 30.95 -13.09
CA ASN A 466 37.64 30.37 -13.71
C ASN A 466 37.30 29.66 -15.02
N PHE A 467 37.66 30.29 -16.16
CA PHE A 467 37.42 29.76 -17.53
C PHE A 467 38.70 29.15 -18.15
N THR A 468 39.75 28.83 -17.36
CA THR A 468 41.03 28.34 -17.90
C THR A 468 40.81 27.19 -18.86
N GLY A 469 41.17 27.37 -20.13
CA GLY A 469 41.04 26.38 -21.21
C GLY A 469 39.60 26.06 -21.64
N ALA A 470 38.61 26.88 -21.26
CA ALA A 470 37.21 26.72 -21.70
C ALA A 470 37.03 27.05 -23.17
N LYS A 471 36.07 26.39 -23.83
CA LYS A 471 35.63 26.73 -25.19
C LYS A 471 34.40 27.64 -25.09
N MET A 472 34.55 28.91 -25.51
CA MET A 472 33.55 29.96 -25.36
C MET A 472 33.15 30.54 -26.72
N SER A 473 33.48 29.85 -27.84
CA SER A 473 33.21 30.33 -29.19
C SER A 473 31.71 30.56 -29.40
N ASP A 474 31.37 31.66 -30.09
CA ASP A 474 30.01 32.13 -30.36
C ASP A 474 29.17 32.38 -29.07
N GLY A 475 29.75 32.38 -27.89
CA GLY A 475 29.07 32.64 -26.62
C GLY A 475 28.62 34.06 -26.44
N LEU A 476 27.49 34.32 -25.77
CA LEU A 476 26.94 35.62 -25.49
C LEU A 476 27.20 36.02 -24.03
N PHE A 477 28.03 37.06 -23.82
CA PHE A 477 28.37 37.66 -22.51
C PHE A 477 27.93 39.11 -22.42
N ILE A 478 26.76 39.43 -23.04
CA ILE A 478 26.25 40.80 -23.14
C ILE A 478 25.85 41.27 -21.74
N ASP A 479 26.38 42.44 -21.32
CA ASP A 479 26.16 43.04 -20.01
C ASP A 479 26.55 42.13 -18.81
N ALA A 480 27.37 41.06 -19.01
CA ALA A 480 27.83 40.17 -17.95
C ALA A 480 28.88 40.84 -17.07
N ASP A 481 28.92 40.45 -15.77
CA ASP A 481 29.99 40.84 -14.85
C ASP A 481 31.11 39.75 -14.83
N LEU A 482 32.27 40.05 -15.44
CA LEU A 482 33.45 39.22 -15.52
C LEU A 482 34.58 39.71 -14.60
N THR A 483 34.22 40.57 -13.61
CA THR A 483 35.25 41.17 -12.72
C THR A 483 36.09 40.09 -12.00
N GLY A 484 37.37 40.10 -12.22
CA GLY A 484 38.29 39.17 -11.60
C GLY A 484 38.24 37.72 -12.14
N SER A 485 37.54 37.46 -13.25
CA SER A 485 37.54 36.18 -13.92
C SER A 485 38.90 35.83 -14.53
N ASN A 486 39.23 34.55 -14.58
CA ASN A 486 40.39 34.03 -15.27
C ASN A 486 40.02 33.34 -16.58
N MET A 487 40.56 33.84 -17.74
CA MET A 487 40.29 33.30 -19.09
C MET A 487 41.55 32.74 -19.75
N ASP A 488 42.58 32.35 -18.97
CA ASP A 488 43.83 31.82 -19.51
C ASP A 488 43.56 30.65 -20.46
N SER A 489 44.09 30.75 -21.70
CA SER A 489 43.92 29.74 -22.73
C SER A 489 42.48 29.40 -23.11
N ALA A 490 41.52 30.27 -22.79
CA ALA A 490 40.12 30.10 -23.24
C ALA A 490 40.02 30.45 -24.74
N ASP A 491 39.19 29.68 -25.46
CA ASP A 491 38.79 29.97 -26.85
C ASP A 491 37.56 30.90 -26.87
N ILE A 492 37.78 32.17 -27.22
CA ILE A 492 36.76 33.22 -27.28
C ILE A 492 36.42 33.62 -28.71
N THR A 493 36.67 32.75 -29.70
CA THR A 493 36.40 33.03 -31.11
C THR A 493 34.94 33.44 -31.30
N ASP A 494 34.69 34.57 -31.93
CA ASP A 494 33.35 35.10 -32.21
C ASP A 494 32.43 35.32 -30.99
N ALA A 495 32.94 35.23 -29.76
CA ALA A 495 32.21 35.51 -28.53
C ALA A 495 31.88 37.00 -28.40
N GLN A 496 30.68 37.35 -27.88
CA GLN A 496 30.18 38.72 -27.78
C GLN A 496 30.25 39.23 -26.33
N PHE A 497 31.04 40.30 -26.07
CA PHE A 497 31.23 40.92 -24.76
C PHE A 497 30.70 42.35 -24.69
N LYS A 498 29.67 42.71 -25.48
CA LYS A 498 29.11 44.07 -25.47
C LYS A 498 28.55 44.39 -24.08
N GLY A 499 29.05 45.49 -23.47
CA GLY A 499 28.63 45.93 -22.14
C GLY A 499 29.18 45.12 -20.98
N ALA A 500 29.94 44.07 -21.22
CA ALA A 500 30.53 43.25 -20.16
C ALA A 500 31.49 44.04 -19.27
N ILE A 501 31.41 43.83 -17.96
CA ILE A 501 32.25 44.51 -16.97
C ILE A 501 33.46 43.58 -16.64
N GLY A 502 34.66 44.17 -16.46
CA GLY A 502 35.86 43.41 -16.08
C GLY A 502 36.53 42.64 -17.22
N PHE A 503 35.94 42.57 -18.40
CA PHE A 503 36.55 41.96 -19.59
C PHE A 503 37.69 42.85 -20.11
N LYS A 504 38.87 42.31 -20.32
CA LYS A 504 39.99 42.95 -20.99
C LYS A 504 40.33 42.12 -22.20
N ALA A 505 40.06 42.66 -23.42
CA ALA A 505 40.41 42.03 -24.69
C ALA A 505 41.93 41.91 -24.89
#